data_050fde2b090a87f8b883b3f8922137df
#
_entry.id   050fde2b090a87f8b883b3f8922137df
#
_cell.length_a   1.000
_cell.length_b   1.000
_cell.length_c   1.000
_cell.angle_alpha   90.00
_cell.angle_beta   90.00
_cell.angle_gamma   90.00
#
_symmetry.space_group_name_H-M   'P 1'
#
loop_
_entity.id
_entity.type
_entity.pdbx_description
1 polymer ?
#
loop_
_entity_poly.entity_id
_entity_poly.type
_entity_poly.pdbx_seq_one_letter_code
_entity_poly.pdbx_strand_id
1 'polypeptide(L)' 'MSIDSPLIIVFENDGDIQTHIYPADMDHKDYGALIATLVRHIANAFKVNENEVWESVDEERYNPTTPAAEFKPN' A
#
# COMPACT_ATOMS: atom_id res chain seq x y z
N MET A 1 9.21 16.51 -20.55
CA MET A 1 8.71 15.16 -20.23
C MET A 1 8.89 14.89 -18.75
N SER A 2 7.85 14.44 -18.14
CA SER A 2 7.96 14.10 -16.71
C SER A 2 8.67 12.76 -16.53
N ILE A 3 9.53 12.70 -15.53
CA ILE A 3 10.16 11.46 -15.13
C ILE A 3 9.23 10.84 -14.08
N ASP A 4 8.91 9.58 -14.26
CA ASP A 4 8.09 8.87 -13.30
C ASP A 4 8.85 8.77 -11.99
N SER A 5 8.25 9.31 -10.94
CA SER A 5 8.82 9.26 -9.61
C SER A 5 7.98 8.37 -8.72
N PRO A 6 8.61 7.52 -7.92
CA PRO A 6 7.84 6.69 -7.01
C PRO A 6 7.18 7.53 -5.93
N LEU A 7 5.92 7.22 -5.63
CA LEU A 7 5.20 7.85 -4.54
C LEU A 7 5.34 7.04 -3.25
N ILE A 8 5.35 5.74 -3.39
CA ILE A 8 5.48 4.80 -2.29
C ILE A 8 6.36 3.66 -2.76
N ILE A 9 7.34 3.30 -1.94
CA ILE A 9 8.16 2.13 -2.18
C ILE A 9 7.98 1.21 -0.97
N VAL A 10 7.64 -0.04 -1.23
CA VAL A 10 7.42 -1.04 -0.18
C VAL A 10 8.46 -2.13 -0.33
N PHE A 11 9.11 -2.46 0.77
CA PHE A 11 10.09 -3.54 0.83
C PHE A 11 9.66 -4.57 1.84
N GLU A 12 9.93 -5.83 1.52
CA GLU A 12 9.87 -6.89 2.51
C GLU A 12 11.29 -7.26 2.90
N ASN A 13 11.55 -7.38 4.18
CA ASN A 13 12.85 -7.74 4.70
C ASN A 13 12.65 -8.62 5.93
N ASP A 14 12.94 -9.91 5.79
CA ASP A 14 12.80 -10.91 6.86
C ASP A 14 11.43 -10.90 7.53
N GLY A 15 10.39 -10.76 6.71
CA GLY A 15 9.02 -10.74 7.19
C GLY A 15 8.50 -9.37 7.62
N ASP A 16 9.38 -8.40 7.75
CA ASP A 16 8.98 -7.03 8.07
C ASP A 16 8.72 -6.24 6.80
N ILE A 17 7.72 -5.40 6.84
CA ILE A 17 7.40 -4.53 5.71
C ILE A 17 7.87 -3.12 6.05
N GLN A 18 8.70 -2.58 5.17
CA GLN A 18 9.20 -1.21 5.28
C GLN A 18 8.64 -0.40 4.15
N THR A 19 8.21 0.80 4.45
CA THR A 19 7.58 1.67 3.48
C THR A 19 8.27 3.02 3.46
N HIS A 20 8.62 3.47 2.27
CA HIS A 20 9.13 4.81 2.04
C HIS A 20 8.06 5.60 1.31
N ILE A 21 7.64 6.69 1.89
CA ILE A 21 6.63 7.55 1.30
C ILE A 21 7.29 8.86 0.90
N TYR A 22 7.08 9.24 -0.34
CA TYR A 22 7.63 10.48 -0.88
C TYR A 22 6.49 11.49 -1.01
N PRO A 23 6.31 12.35 -0.01
CA PRO A 23 5.24 13.34 -0.07
C PRO A 23 5.40 14.22 -1.30
N ALA A 24 4.32 14.37 -2.04
CA ALA A 24 4.24 15.29 -3.15
C ALA A 24 3.11 16.26 -2.83
N ASP A 25 2.57 16.92 -3.83
CA ASP A 25 1.41 17.80 -3.63
C ASP A 25 0.13 16.96 -3.53
N MET A 26 0.16 15.95 -2.68
CA MET A 26 -0.94 15.02 -2.47
C MET A 26 -1.32 14.98 -1.01
N ASP A 27 -2.60 14.95 -0.75
CA ASP A 27 -3.08 14.81 0.62
C ASP A 27 -3.42 13.33 0.93
N HIS A 28 -3.88 13.07 2.14
CA HIS A 28 -4.21 11.71 2.56
C HIS A 28 -5.33 11.10 1.73
N LYS A 29 -6.21 11.92 1.17
CA LYS A 29 -7.30 11.42 0.33
C LYS A 29 -6.77 10.91 -1.00
N ASP A 30 -5.79 11.60 -1.55
CA ASP A 30 -5.14 11.16 -2.78
C ASP A 30 -4.42 9.83 -2.56
N TYR A 31 -3.78 9.67 -1.41
CA TYR A 31 -3.15 8.40 -1.06
C TYR A 31 -4.19 7.30 -0.83
N GLY A 32 -5.36 7.64 -0.33
CA GLY A 32 -6.46 6.69 -0.24
C GLY A 32 -6.87 6.17 -1.60
N ALA A 33 -6.99 7.06 -2.58
CA ALA A 33 -7.29 6.67 -3.95
C ALA A 33 -6.18 5.80 -4.54
N LEU A 34 -4.93 6.13 -4.24
CA LEU A 34 -3.78 5.33 -4.68
C LEU A 34 -3.86 3.92 -4.12
N ILE A 35 -4.15 3.78 -2.84
CA ILE A 35 -4.27 2.47 -2.20
C ILE A 35 -5.40 1.66 -2.84
N ALA A 36 -6.54 2.28 -3.09
CA ALA A 36 -7.66 1.60 -3.74
C ALA A 36 -7.27 1.10 -5.14
N THR A 37 -6.50 1.90 -5.87
CA THR A 37 -5.99 1.51 -7.18
C THR A 37 -5.05 0.32 -7.07
N LEU A 38 -4.17 0.32 -6.07
CA LEU A 38 -3.28 -0.80 -5.83
C LEU A 38 -4.05 -2.09 -5.52
N VAL A 39 -5.12 -1.99 -4.75
CA VAL A 39 -5.97 -3.15 -4.45
C VAL A 39 -6.54 -3.73 -5.75
N ARG A 40 -7.00 -2.89 -6.66
CA ARG A 40 -7.50 -3.35 -7.96
C ARG A 40 -6.42 -4.04 -8.78
N HIS A 41 -5.21 -3.47 -8.78
CA HIS A 41 -4.10 -4.06 -9.51
C HIS A 41 -3.70 -5.41 -8.92
N ILE A 42 -3.71 -5.53 -7.60
CA ILE A 42 -3.44 -6.79 -6.92
C ILE A 42 -4.49 -7.83 -7.29
N ALA A 43 -5.76 -7.46 -7.23
CA ALA A 43 -6.84 -8.37 -7.59
C ALA A 43 -6.69 -8.87 -9.03
N ASN A 44 -6.38 -7.96 -9.95
CA ASN A 44 -6.17 -8.32 -11.35
C ASN A 44 -4.96 -9.25 -11.53
N ALA A 45 -3.89 -8.99 -10.80
CA ALA A 45 -2.67 -9.78 -10.89
C ALA A 45 -2.90 -11.23 -10.44
N PHE A 46 -3.72 -11.42 -9.41
CA PHE A 46 -4.03 -12.74 -8.89
C PHE A 46 -5.34 -13.33 -9.44
N LYS A 47 -6.03 -12.57 -10.29
CA LYS A 47 -7.29 -13.00 -10.92
C LYS A 47 -8.35 -13.35 -9.88
N VAL A 48 -8.44 -12.54 -8.84
CA VAL A 48 -9.46 -12.67 -7.80
C VAL A 48 -10.36 -11.45 -7.82
N ASN A 49 -11.48 -11.56 -7.13
CA ASN A 49 -12.39 -10.44 -6.98
C ASN A 49 -11.77 -9.38 -6.07
N GLU A 50 -11.93 -8.13 -6.42
CA GLU A 50 -11.42 -7.01 -5.62
C GLU A 50 -11.88 -7.10 -4.17
N ASN A 51 -13.12 -7.51 -3.94
CA ASN A 51 -13.66 -7.63 -2.58
C ASN A 51 -12.88 -8.62 -1.72
N GLU A 52 -12.31 -9.66 -2.31
CA GLU A 52 -11.50 -10.63 -1.56
C GLU A 52 -10.24 -9.97 -1.03
N VAL A 53 -9.65 -9.07 -1.81
CA VAL A 53 -8.48 -8.30 -1.36
C VAL A 53 -8.87 -7.35 -0.24
N TRP A 54 -10.03 -6.67 -0.37
CA TRP A 54 -10.51 -5.78 0.68
C TRP A 54 -10.80 -6.52 1.98
N GLU A 55 -11.35 -7.72 1.90
CA GLU A 55 -11.56 -8.54 3.10
C GLU A 55 -10.26 -8.85 3.81
N SER A 56 -9.22 -9.18 3.05
CA SER A 56 -7.89 -9.43 3.62
C SER A 56 -7.31 -8.17 4.26
N VAL A 57 -7.53 -7.02 3.64
CA VAL A 57 -7.11 -5.73 4.18
C VAL A 57 -7.81 -5.47 5.51
N ASP A 58 -9.11 -5.70 5.56
CA ASP A 58 -9.87 -5.47 6.79
C ASP A 58 -9.44 -6.42 7.92
N GLU A 59 -9.19 -7.68 7.60
CA GLU A 59 -8.68 -8.62 8.59
C GLU A 59 -7.37 -8.12 9.19
N GLU A 60 -6.45 -7.69 8.35
CA GLU A 60 -5.14 -7.22 8.80
C GLU A 60 -5.26 -5.89 9.55
N ARG A 61 -6.18 -5.03 9.12
CA ARG A 61 -6.42 -3.75 9.75
C ARG A 61 -6.93 -3.88 11.18
N TYR A 62 -7.83 -4.83 11.41
CA TYR A 62 -8.45 -5.01 12.73
C TYR A 62 -7.74 -6.04 13.59
N ASN A 63 -7.01 -6.98 12.97
CA ASN A 63 -6.26 -8.02 13.67
C ASN A 63 -4.89 -8.16 13.00
N PRO A 64 -4.00 -7.19 13.18
CA PRO A 64 -2.73 -7.22 12.48
C PRO A 64 -1.88 -8.42 12.88
N THR A 65 -1.37 -9.12 11.87
CA THR A 65 -0.47 -10.25 12.07
C THR A 65 0.99 -9.83 11.99
N THR A 66 1.23 -8.65 11.42
CA THR A 66 2.58 -8.10 11.33
C THR A 66 2.73 -7.00 12.38
N PRO A 67 3.94 -6.86 12.97
CA PRO A 67 4.15 -5.75 13.88
C PRO A 67 4.00 -4.43 13.13
N ALA A 68 3.56 -3.39 13.85
CA ALA A 68 3.43 -2.08 13.25
C ALA A 68 4.80 -1.66 12.72
N ALA A 69 4.88 -1.48 11.42
CA ALA A 69 6.12 -1.05 10.81
C ALA A 69 6.43 0.38 11.24
N GLU A 70 7.69 0.66 11.49
CA GLU A 70 8.08 2.01 11.76
C GLU A 70 7.88 2.87 10.52
N PHE A 71 7.18 3.96 10.70
CA PHE A 71 7.06 4.94 9.64
C PHE A 71 8.28 5.85 9.66
N LYS A 72 9.01 5.87 8.55
CA LYS A 72 10.15 6.76 8.41
C LYS A 72 9.88 7.72 7.29
N PRO A 73 9.51 8.95 7.59
CA PRO A 73 9.32 9.95 6.54
C PRO A 73 10.66 10.32 5.92
N ASN A 74 10.62 10.46 4.63
CA ASN A 74 11.79 10.94 3.88
C ASN A 74 11.71 12.46 3.70
#